data_13316f4eddd855b39bc9f0a523accf32
#
_entry.id   13316f4eddd855b39bc9f0a523accf32
#
_cell.length_a   1.000
_cell.length_b   1.000
_cell.length_c   1.000
_cell.angle_alpha   90.00
_cell.angle_beta   90.00
_cell.angle_gamma   90.00
#
_symmetry.space_group_name_H-M   'P 1'
#
loop_
_entity.id
_entity.type
_entity.pdbx_description
1 polymer ?
#
loop_
_entity_poly.entity_id
_entity_poly.type
_entity_poly.pdbx_seq_one_letter_code
_entity_poly.pdbx_strand_id
1 'polypeptide(L)'
;MTYNLEFHPLALKEWKKLAPSFQQQFKKKLQQRLANPRVPASKLSGHTDAYKIKLRTIGYRLVYTVKDDVVVVYVLAVGKRENNKVYESLVSRQP
;
A
#
# COMPACT_ATOMS: atom_id res chain seq x y z
N MET A 1 -2.37 -1.39 19.36
CA MET A 1 -1.40 -2.36 18.79
C MET A 1 -0.94 -1.87 17.44
N THR A 2 0.36 -1.88 17.19
CA THR A 2 0.92 -1.41 15.92
C THR A 2 1.28 -2.60 15.04
N TYR A 3 0.85 -2.55 13.77
CA TYR A 3 1.18 -3.59 12.80
C TYR A 3 2.62 -3.42 12.31
N ASN A 4 3.23 -4.51 11.88
CA ASN A 4 4.53 -4.48 11.21
C ASN A 4 4.34 -4.20 9.73
N LEU A 5 5.34 -3.59 9.10
CA LEU A 5 5.30 -3.26 7.66
C LEU A 5 6.15 -4.26 6.88
N GLU A 6 5.54 -4.88 5.88
CA GLU A 6 6.25 -5.76 4.95
C GLU A 6 5.87 -5.43 3.50
N PHE A 7 6.74 -5.76 2.57
CA PHE A 7 6.53 -5.50 1.15
C PHE A 7 6.60 -6.80 0.37
N HIS A 8 5.69 -6.95 -0.59
CA HIS A 8 5.86 -7.95 -1.63
C HIS A 8 7.17 -7.64 -2.38
N PRO A 9 7.94 -8.64 -2.82
CA PRO A 9 9.22 -8.37 -3.50
C PRO A 9 9.13 -7.40 -4.67
N LEU A 10 8.09 -7.49 -5.48
CA LEU A 10 7.89 -6.57 -6.60
C LEU A 10 7.53 -5.17 -6.11
N ALA A 11 6.74 -5.07 -5.03
CA ALA A 11 6.41 -3.78 -4.44
C ALA A 11 7.66 -3.09 -3.87
N LEU A 12 8.56 -3.86 -3.29
CA LEU A 12 9.81 -3.32 -2.78
C LEU A 12 10.68 -2.73 -3.90
N LYS A 13 10.73 -3.39 -5.05
CA LYS A 13 11.43 -2.86 -6.22
C LYS A 13 10.81 -1.55 -6.69
N GLU A 14 9.49 -1.48 -6.73
CA GLU A 14 8.77 -0.27 -7.11
C GLU A 14 9.04 0.86 -6.12
N TRP A 15 9.05 0.53 -4.83
CA TRP A 15 9.36 1.48 -3.76
C TRP A 15 10.75 2.09 -3.94
N LYS A 16 11.75 1.25 -4.21
CA LYS A 16 13.14 1.70 -4.37
C LYS A 16 13.33 2.64 -5.54
N LYS A 17 12.45 2.58 -6.55
CA LYS A 17 12.50 3.46 -7.71
C LYS A 17 11.86 4.83 -7.46
N LEU A 18 11.15 5.00 -6.35
CA LEU A 18 10.52 6.28 -6.02
C LEU A 18 11.57 7.32 -5.65
N ALA A 19 11.31 8.56 -6.03
CA ALA A 19 12.12 9.68 -5.55
C ALA A 19 12.05 9.75 -4.01
N PRO A 20 13.14 10.14 -3.33
CA PRO A 20 13.17 10.17 -1.86
C PRO A 20 12.03 10.98 -1.24
N SER A 21 11.64 12.10 -1.86
CA SER A 21 10.53 12.91 -1.35
C SER A 21 9.21 12.15 -1.37
N PHE A 22 8.98 11.32 -2.38
CA PHE A 22 7.76 10.50 -2.49
C PHE A 22 7.78 9.37 -1.46
N GLN A 23 8.94 8.75 -1.25
CA GLN A 23 9.10 7.74 -0.21
C GLN A 23 8.78 8.32 1.16
N GLN A 24 9.25 9.53 1.46
CA GLN A 24 8.98 10.19 2.73
C GLN A 24 7.49 10.44 2.94
N GLN A 25 6.79 10.90 1.91
CA GLN A 25 5.37 11.14 1.99
C GLN A 25 4.58 9.85 2.27
N PHE A 26 4.93 8.76 1.56
CA PHE A 26 4.31 7.46 1.81
C PHE A 26 4.64 6.94 3.21
N LYS A 27 5.88 7.08 3.66
CA LYS A 27 6.28 6.63 5.00
C LYS A 27 5.44 7.29 6.08
N LYS A 28 5.21 8.58 5.96
CA LYS A 28 4.40 9.33 6.92
C LYS A 28 2.99 8.77 7.01
N LYS A 29 2.38 8.50 5.86
CA LYS A 29 1.04 7.93 5.80
C LYS A 29 1.02 6.48 6.27
N LEU A 30 2.04 5.70 5.93
CA LEU A 30 2.14 4.31 6.36
C LEU A 30 2.26 4.19 7.88
N GLN A 31 2.99 5.08 8.53
CA GLN A 31 3.09 5.08 9.99
C GLN A 31 1.71 5.21 10.64
N GLN A 32 0.87 6.07 10.10
CA GLN A 32 -0.51 6.22 10.59
C GLN A 32 -1.33 4.95 10.35
N ARG A 33 -1.14 4.31 9.20
CA ARG A 33 -1.86 3.08 8.84
C ARG A 33 -1.40 1.88 9.65
N LEU A 34 -0.17 1.86 10.12
CA LEU A 34 0.31 0.79 11.00
C LEU A 34 -0.41 0.80 12.35
N ALA A 35 -0.82 1.97 12.82
CA ALA A 35 -1.60 2.10 14.03
C ALA A 35 -3.07 1.76 13.81
N ASN A 36 -3.61 2.09 12.63
CA ASN A 36 -5.00 1.86 12.28
C ASN A 36 -5.13 1.59 10.77
N PRO A 37 -4.88 0.35 10.34
CA PRO A 37 -4.78 0.05 8.90
C PRO A 37 -6.13 -0.02 8.19
N ARG A 38 -7.22 -0.25 8.90
CA ARG A 38 -8.54 -0.38 8.29
C ARG A 38 -9.26 0.96 8.24
N VAL A 39 -8.91 1.78 7.25
CA VAL A 39 -9.51 3.09 7.02
C VAL A 39 -10.65 2.93 6.00
N PRO A 40 -11.92 3.04 6.42
CA PRO A 40 -13.05 2.76 5.52
C PRO A 40 -13.03 3.55 4.22
N ALA A 41 -12.66 4.83 4.28
CA ALA A 41 -12.63 5.69 3.10
C ALA A 41 -11.59 5.25 2.06
N SER A 42 -10.62 4.43 2.46
CA SER A 42 -9.53 3.94 1.60
C SER A 42 -9.72 2.50 1.16
N LYS A 43 -10.79 1.85 1.59
CA LYS A 43 -11.02 0.44 1.26
C LYS A 43 -11.32 0.28 -0.22
N LEU A 44 -10.74 -0.75 -0.84
CA LEU A 44 -10.97 -1.06 -2.25
C LEU A 44 -12.17 -1.99 -2.39
N SER A 45 -13.10 -1.62 -3.28
CA SER A 45 -14.31 -2.39 -3.53
C SER A 45 -13.97 -3.77 -4.10
N GLY A 46 -14.71 -4.79 -3.65
CA GLY A 46 -14.54 -6.15 -4.16
C GLY A 46 -13.34 -6.90 -3.64
N HIS A 47 -12.59 -6.33 -2.70
CA HIS A 47 -11.41 -6.96 -2.11
C HIS A 47 -11.51 -6.93 -0.59
N THR A 48 -11.20 -8.05 0.04
CA THR A 48 -11.20 -8.16 1.49
C THR A 48 -9.92 -7.58 2.07
N ASP A 49 -10.06 -6.63 2.99
CA ASP A 49 -8.93 -6.04 3.72
C ASP A 49 -7.85 -5.42 2.83
N ALA A 50 -8.24 -4.93 1.66
CA ALA A 50 -7.33 -4.21 0.77
C ALA A 50 -7.62 -2.71 0.80
N TYR A 51 -6.58 -1.91 0.93
CA TYR A 51 -6.68 -0.46 1.11
C TYR A 51 -5.65 0.25 0.25
N LYS A 52 -5.90 1.55 0.00
CA LYS A 52 -4.99 2.37 -0.81
C LYS A 52 -4.53 3.59 -0.03
N ILE A 53 -3.33 4.07 -0.38
CA ILE A 53 -2.83 5.38 0.04
C ILE A 53 -2.56 6.17 -1.22
N LYS A 54 -3.10 7.39 -1.29
CA LYS A 54 -2.95 8.27 -2.47
C LYS A 54 -2.01 9.42 -2.18
N LEU A 55 -1.12 9.70 -3.12
CA LEU A 55 -0.41 10.98 -3.16
C LEU A 55 -1.01 11.78 -4.32
N ARG A 56 -2.01 12.58 -4.03
CA ARG A 56 -2.85 13.23 -5.05
C ARG A 56 -2.08 14.13 -5.99
N THR A 57 -1.12 14.88 -5.46
CA THR A 57 -0.37 15.88 -6.21
C THR A 57 0.41 15.27 -7.37
N ILE A 58 0.92 14.06 -7.18
CA ILE A 58 1.78 13.39 -8.16
C ILE A 58 1.11 12.17 -8.80
N GLY A 59 -0.13 11.87 -8.42
CA GLY A 59 -0.87 10.76 -9.00
C GLY A 59 -0.34 9.38 -8.66
N TYR A 60 0.43 9.24 -7.57
CA TYR A 60 0.93 7.95 -7.13
C TYR A 60 -0.02 7.30 -6.14
N ARG A 61 -0.03 5.96 -6.14
CA ARG A 61 -0.84 5.16 -5.23
C ARG A 61 -0.04 4.00 -4.69
N LEU A 62 -0.36 3.62 -3.44
CA LEU A 62 0.19 2.44 -2.79
C LEU A 62 -0.99 1.58 -2.36
N VAL A 63 -0.91 0.28 -2.61
CA VAL A 63 -1.95 -0.69 -2.23
C VAL A 63 -1.37 -1.66 -1.21
N TYR A 64 -2.12 -1.90 -0.13
CA TYR A 64 -1.70 -2.85 0.89
C TYR A 64 -2.87 -3.71 1.34
N THR A 65 -2.56 -4.87 1.92
CA THR A 65 -3.54 -5.71 2.60
C THR A 65 -3.19 -5.80 4.08
N VAL A 66 -4.19 -6.15 4.89
CA VAL A 66 -4.01 -6.29 6.34
C VAL A 66 -4.06 -7.75 6.69
N LYS A 67 -3.06 -8.24 7.43
CA LYS A 67 -2.98 -9.63 7.88
C LYS A 67 -2.95 -9.67 9.40
N ASP A 68 -4.11 -9.98 10.00
CA ASP A 68 -4.23 -9.99 11.46
C ASP A 68 -3.48 -11.16 12.11
N ASP A 69 -3.43 -12.30 11.43
CA ASP A 69 -2.80 -13.50 11.98
C ASP A 69 -1.32 -13.31 12.30
N VAL A 70 -0.65 -12.46 11.52
CA VAL A 70 0.78 -12.14 11.72
C VAL A 70 1.01 -10.67 12.08
N VAL A 71 -0.05 -9.90 12.25
CA VAL A 71 -0.03 -8.48 12.61
C VAL A 71 0.83 -7.68 11.61
N VAL A 72 0.52 -7.81 10.33
CA VAL A 72 1.30 -7.21 9.23
C VAL A 72 0.40 -6.38 8.31
N VAL A 73 0.90 -5.19 7.94
CA VAL A 73 0.42 -4.43 6.79
C VAL A 73 1.35 -4.79 5.64
N TYR A 74 0.82 -5.46 4.64
CA TYR A 74 1.59 -6.01 3.53
C TYR A 74 1.39 -5.19 2.28
N VAL A 75 2.44 -4.50 1.81
CA VAL A 75 2.37 -3.64 0.63
C VAL A 75 2.47 -4.50 -0.63
N LEU A 76 1.44 -4.44 -1.47
CA LEU A 76 1.37 -5.23 -2.70
C LEU A 76 1.93 -4.49 -3.91
N ALA A 77 1.75 -3.18 -3.98
CA ALA A 77 2.22 -2.42 -5.13
C ALA A 77 2.32 -0.93 -4.83
N VAL A 78 3.22 -0.26 -5.54
CA VAL A 78 3.37 1.19 -5.53
C VAL A 78 3.55 1.63 -6.97
N GLY A 79 2.74 2.58 -7.44
CA GLY A 79 2.87 3.03 -8.82
C GLY A 79 1.93 4.18 -9.16
N LYS A 80 2.00 4.59 -10.42
CA LYS A 80 1.18 5.67 -10.94
C LYS A 80 -0.26 5.22 -11.17
N ARG A 81 -1.18 6.13 -10.94
CA ARG A 81 -2.61 5.90 -11.13
C ARG A 81 -2.99 5.48 -12.55
N GLU A 82 -2.30 6.04 -13.54
CA GLU A 82 -2.70 6.00 -14.96
C GLU A 82 -2.86 4.58 -15.53
N ASN A 83 -2.10 3.62 -15.01
CA ASN A 83 -2.02 2.29 -15.61
C ASN A 83 -2.91 1.25 -14.94
N ASN A 84 -3.58 1.56 -13.85
CA ASN A 84 -4.33 0.60 -13.03
C ASN A 84 -3.55 -0.65 -12.61
N LYS A 85 -2.27 -0.72 -12.95
CA LYS A 85 -1.41 -1.88 -12.60
C LYS A 85 -1.31 -2.09 -11.11
N VAL A 86 -1.39 -0.99 -10.35
CA VAL A 86 -1.36 -1.04 -8.90
C VAL A 86 -2.51 -1.90 -8.37
N TYR A 87 -3.69 -1.77 -8.98
CA TYR A 87 -4.86 -2.52 -8.53
C TYR A 87 -4.86 -3.96 -9.05
N GLU A 88 -4.25 -4.22 -10.19
CA GLU A 88 -4.08 -5.58 -10.70
C GLU A 88 -3.26 -6.44 -9.75
N SER A 89 -2.38 -5.84 -8.96
CA SER A 89 -1.57 -6.53 -7.98
C SER A 89 -2.40 -7.23 -6.89
N LEU A 90 -3.63 -6.75 -6.66
CA LEU A 90 -4.53 -7.37 -5.69
C LEU A 90 -4.85 -8.81 -6.05
N VAL A 91 -4.81 -9.14 -7.33
CA VAL A 91 -5.06 -10.50 -7.81
C VAL A 91 -3.75 -11.27 -7.98
N SER A 92 -2.73 -10.64 -8.58
CA SER A 92 -1.50 -11.32 -8.98
C SER A 92 -0.44 -11.40 -7.88
N ARG A 93 -0.50 -10.56 -6.87
CA ARG A 93 0.53 -10.47 -5.81
C ARG A 93 0.03 -10.85 -4.43
N GLN A 94 -1.11 -11.48 -4.32
CA GLN A 94 -1.58 -11.96 -3.01
C GLN A 94 -0.60 -12.99 -2.47
N PRO A 95 -0.27 -12.89 -1.17
CA PRO A 95 0.66 -13.83 -0.57
C PRO A 95 0.05 -15.21 -0.37
#